data_5605ebeb3d7b2125a686daf3903261cf
#
_entry.id   5605ebeb3d7b2125a686daf3903261cf
#
_cell.length_a   1.000
_cell.length_b   1.000
_cell.length_c   1.000
_cell.angle_alpha   90.00
_cell.angle_beta   90.00
_cell.angle_gamma   90.00
#
_symmetry.space_group_name_H-M   'P 1'
#
loop_
_entity.id
_entity.type
_entity.pdbx_description
1 polymer ?
#
loop_
_entity_poly.entity_id
_entity_poly.type
_entity_poly.pdbx_seq_one_letter_code
_entity_poly.pdbx_strand_id
1 'polypeptide(L)'
;ANPLIPGDEPGFVNRGNPVIFDTLEVHGSAGIRKAKFKGIIPGSAVDEILVGADDDDIFNIDGANVRQVTGRNAPTSINAVFFDRTFWDGRANNYFNGVNPFGDLDPDARVLKVDASGRLQRVRILLRNASLASQAVGPVNSSVEMSWIAREFPDVARKLFSLRPLALQQVDSTDSVLGLWVDSSGRGLDAEKAGYARLVREAFRPEWWSSQEITSGGYTQMEANFSLFWGLSLMLYQSTLVSDQAPYDQFAKGDMNALTPKAKEGLRIFLNEGKCINCHGGPQFAGALVNEVRGAAGEGLIEFMPMAVGAAFYDGGFYNIGVRPTAEDIGVGASHPKFGPLSYSRQEQQGRNPDERVIVRPRDRVAVDGAFKSSTLRNIELTGPYMHNGGMKSLEEVVQFYTRGADFERTNRRDLDPDVGGIPELQGNPEKISAVVEFMLHLTDPRVKYRKAPFDHPELVLPQGVSGVVDGFSRDILYLLPAVGRDGGAPFGTFEDALKYGFPLERLNQTQMIAPESTGRRMQPVAGEPVIDVGVPPGDVKPPVVIDPAAEPVAADPAVVDPAAADPAAVDPAVADPAVAEPVAADPVVAEPLPPKLPAGV
;
A
#
# COMPACT_ATOMS: atom_id res chain seq x y z
N ALA A 1 -4.67 16.93 -12.61
CA ALA A 1 -5.15 18.28 -12.27
C ALA A 1 -6.67 18.27 -12.17
N ASN A 2 -7.22 19.01 -11.23
CA ASN A 2 -8.67 19.17 -11.15
C ASN A 2 -9.19 19.96 -12.36
N PRO A 3 -10.40 19.66 -12.82
CA PRO A 3 -10.99 20.39 -13.94
C PRO A 3 -11.19 21.87 -13.61
N LEU A 4 -10.85 22.75 -14.55
CA LEU A 4 -11.21 24.16 -14.46
C LEU A 4 -12.68 24.31 -14.84
N ILE A 5 -13.45 24.95 -13.97
CA ILE A 5 -14.87 25.21 -14.16
C ILE A 5 -15.08 26.70 -14.42
N PRO A 6 -15.75 27.11 -15.51
CA PRO A 6 -15.97 28.53 -15.78
C PRO A 6 -16.69 29.23 -14.63
N GLY A 7 -16.19 30.39 -14.20
CA GLY A 7 -16.78 31.15 -13.12
C GLY A 7 -16.21 30.87 -11.73
N ASP A 8 -15.13 30.07 -11.64
CA ASP A 8 -14.37 29.89 -10.41
C ASP A 8 -13.55 31.16 -10.12
N GLU A 9 -14.18 32.09 -9.43
CA GLU A 9 -13.43 33.04 -8.62
C GLU A 9 -12.96 32.31 -7.36
N PRO A 10 -11.81 32.67 -6.77
CA PRO A 10 -11.37 32.05 -5.52
C PRO A 10 -12.48 32.07 -4.48
N GLY A 11 -13.05 30.89 -4.18
CA GLY A 11 -14.15 30.71 -3.22
C GLY A 11 -15.57 30.58 -3.81
N PHE A 12 -15.75 30.58 -5.13
CA PHE A 12 -17.07 30.42 -5.75
C PHE A 12 -17.05 29.43 -6.92
N VAL A 13 -17.63 28.27 -6.74
CA VAL A 13 -17.83 27.29 -7.81
C VAL A 13 -19.31 27.06 -8.02
N ASN A 14 -19.79 27.31 -9.23
CA ASN A 14 -21.16 27.03 -9.60
C ASN A 14 -21.29 25.59 -10.10
N ARG A 15 -21.99 24.77 -9.34
CA ARG A 15 -22.19 23.34 -9.57
C ARG A 15 -22.73 22.95 -10.96
N GLY A 16 -23.31 23.85 -11.68
CA GLY A 16 -23.88 23.61 -13.01
C GLY A 16 -22.92 23.91 -14.16
N ASN A 17 -21.76 24.44 -13.92
CA ASN A 17 -20.83 24.83 -14.98
C ASN A 17 -20.21 23.59 -15.66
N PRO A 18 -20.02 23.63 -16.99
CA PRO A 18 -19.34 22.56 -17.69
C PRO A 18 -17.85 22.56 -17.36
N VAL A 19 -17.25 21.38 -17.29
CA VAL A 19 -15.80 21.21 -17.26
C VAL A 19 -15.23 21.72 -18.61
N ILE A 20 -14.35 22.71 -18.57
CA ILE A 20 -13.76 23.32 -19.76
C ILE A 20 -12.35 22.79 -20.06
N PHE A 21 -11.70 22.21 -19.10
CA PHE A 21 -10.38 21.63 -19.24
C PHE A 21 -10.20 20.53 -18.20
N ASP A 22 -9.62 19.42 -18.63
CA ASP A 22 -9.32 18.29 -17.79
C ASP A 22 -8.01 17.64 -18.25
N THR A 23 -7.22 17.14 -17.30
CA THR A 23 -6.03 16.34 -17.57
C THR A 23 -6.17 14.98 -16.91
N LEU A 24 -5.68 13.94 -17.56
CA LEU A 24 -5.60 12.59 -17.00
C LEU A 24 -4.37 12.41 -16.09
N GLU A 25 -3.68 13.49 -15.74
CA GLU A 25 -2.48 13.45 -14.92
C GLU A 25 -2.79 12.98 -13.50
N VAL A 26 -1.94 12.08 -13.02
CA VAL A 26 -1.98 11.55 -11.66
C VAL A 26 -0.67 11.89 -10.97
N HIS A 27 -0.74 12.40 -9.76
CA HIS A 27 0.41 12.59 -8.88
C HIS A 27 0.61 11.31 -8.05
N GLY A 28 1.08 10.26 -8.71
CA GLY A 28 1.46 9.01 -8.05
C GLY A 28 2.91 9.00 -7.62
N SER A 29 3.32 7.91 -7.00
CA SER A 29 4.71 7.68 -6.60
C SER A 29 5.58 7.29 -7.79
N ALA A 30 6.86 7.70 -7.77
CA ALA A 30 7.84 7.23 -8.73
C ALA A 30 8.06 5.72 -8.56
N GLY A 31 7.79 4.97 -9.61
CA GLY A 31 7.99 3.54 -9.69
C GLY A 31 9.35 3.16 -10.27
N ILE A 32 9.39 2.00 -10.93
CA ILE A 32 10.58 1.48 -11.59
C ILE A 32 10.48 1.66 -13.11
N ARG A 33 11.61 1.65 -13.82
CA ARG A 33 11.65 1.58 -15.29
C ARG A 33 11.18 0.23 -15.77
N LYS A 34 10.44 0.20 -16.87
CA LYS A 34 10.00 -1.05 -17.49
C LYS A 34 11.19 -1.82 -18.07
N ALA A 35 11.42 -3.03 -17.58
CA ALA A 35 12.43 -3.96 -18.10
C ALA A 35 12.05 -5.40 -17.69
N LYS A 36 12.64 -6.40 -18.37
CA LYS A 36 12.47 -7.81 -18.02
C LYS A 36 13.58 -8.27 -17.09
N PHE A 37 13.21 -8.98 -16.03
CA PHE A 37 14.14 -9.69 -15.16
C PHE A 37 14.83 -10.82 -15.94
N LYS A 38 16.15 -10.94 -15.77
CA LYS A 38 16.94 -12.02 -16.36
C LYS A 38 17.58 -12.89 -15.29
N GLY A 39 18.05 -12.29 -14.19
CA GLY A 39 18.66 -13.04 -13.10
C GLY A 39 19.19 -12.15 -11.99
N ILE A 40 19.63 -12.79 -10.92
CA ILE A 40 20.29 -12.16 -9.78
C ILE A 40 21.80 -12.23 -9.99
N ILE A 41 22.48 -11.14 -9.69
CA ILE A 41 23.92 -11.08 -9.59
C ILE A 41 24.25 -11.25 -8.09
N PRO A 42 24.81 -12.38 -7.65
CA PRO A 42 25.11 -12.61 -6.24
C PRO A 42 25.99 -11.49 -5.65
N GLY A 43 25.62 -10.99 -4.47
CA GLY A 43 26.33 -9.90 -3.81
C GLY A 43 26.14 -8.52 -4.44
N SER A 44 25.29 -8.38 -5.45
CA SER A 44 24.99 -7.10 -6.10
C SER A 44 23.59 -6.61 -5.73
N ALA A 45 23.48 -5.32 -5.44
CA ALA A 45 22.17 -4.65 -5.30
C ALA A 45 21.42 -4.53 -6.63
N VAL A 46 22.07 -4.77 -7.77
CA VAL A 46 21.51 -4.64 -9.11
C VAL A 46 21.25 -6.01 -9.71
N ASP A 47 20.07 -6.20 -10.28
CA ASP A 47 19.71 -7.40 -11.03
C ASP A 47 20.23 -7.33 -12.47
N GLU A 48 20.38 -8.50 -13.10
CA GLU A 48 20.56 -8.61 -14.54
C GLU A 48 19.19 -8.45 -15.21
N ILE A 49 19.10 -7.50 -16.15
CA ILE A 49 17.86 -7.15 -16.84
C ILE A 49 18.05 -7.06 -18.35
N LEU A 50 16.96 -7.24 -19.08
CA LEU A 50 16.86 -6.96 -20.51
C LEU A 50 16.16 -5.62 -20.69
N VAL A 51 16.89 -4.65 -21.19
CA VAL A 51 16.39 -3.29 -21.52
C VAL A 51 16.05 -3.25 -23.01
N GLY A 52 14.97 -2.51 -23.37
CA GLY A 52 14.56 -2.32 -24.77
C GLY A 52 13.77 -3.48 -25.38
N ALA A 53 13.55 -4.57 -24.64
CA ALA A 53 12.70 -5.69 -25.10
C ALA A 53 11.19 -5.38 -25.01
N ASP A 54 10.82 -4.37 -24.22
CA ASP A 54 9.45 -3.89 -24.02
C ASP A 54 9.52 -2.37 -23.82
N ASP A 55 9.60 -1.62 -24.90
CA ASP A 55 9.56 -0.16 -24.83
C ASP A 55 8.25 0.30 -24.20
N ASP A 56 8.34 1.35 -23.39
CA ASP A 56 7.16 1.96 -22.79
C ASP A 56 6.75 3.14 -23.69
N ASP A 57 5.52 3.11 -24.20
CA ASP A 57 5.02 4.14 -25.09
C ASP A 57 4.73 5.46 -24.36
N ILE A 58 4.57 5.43 -23.03
CA ILE A 58 4.21 6.57 -22.19
C ILE A 58 5.43 7.08 -21.42
N PHE A 59 6.10 6.16 -20.70
CA PHE A 59 7.24 6.50 -19.83
C PHE A 59 8.57 6.32 -20.57
N ASN A 60 8.72 7.03 -21.67
CA ASN A 60 9.90 7.02 -22.54
C ASN A 60 10.35 8.44 -22.90
N ILE A 61 11.65 8.67 -22.92
CA ILE A 61 12.27 9.91 -23.38
C ILE A 61 13.42 9.50 -24.31
N ASP A 62 13.40 9.98 -25.55
CA ASP A 62 14.44 9.75 -26.56
C ASP A 62 14.82 8.26 -26.75
N GLY A 63 13.83 7.36 -26.70
CA GLY A 63 14.03 5.92 -26.84
C GLY A 63 14.54 5.20 -25.57
N ALA A 64 14.63 5.89 -24.43
CA ALA A 64 14.99 5.30 -23.16
C ALA A 64 13.81 5.29 -22.18
N ASN A 65 13.50 4.13 -21.62
CA ASN A 65 12.48 4.04 -20.57
C ASN A 65 12.86 4.87 -19.34
N VAL A 66 11.93 5.69 -18.86
CA VAL A 66 12.04 6.44 -17.60
C VAL A 66 11.25 5.73 -16.51
N ARG A 67 11.34 6.21 -15.27
CA ARG A 67 10.51 5.65 -14.18
C ARG A 67 9.04 5.85 -14.49
N GLN A 68 8.28 4.78 -14.35
CA GLN A 68 6.82 4.82 -14.39
C GLN A 68 6.30 5.58 -13.17
N VAL A 69 5.08 6.08 -13.27
CA VAL A 69 4.35 6.68 -12.15
C VAL A 69 3.18 5.76 -11.81
N THR A 70 2.98 5.51 -10.53
CA THR A 70 1.84 4.70 -10.07
C THR A 70 0.52 5.41 -10.38
N GLY A 71 -0.51 4.65 -10.71
CA GLY A 71 -1.82 5.19 -11.09
C GLY A 71 -2.58 5.88 -9.96
N ARG A 72 -2.09 5.81 -8.72
CA ARG A 72 -2.68 6.44 -7.55
C ARG A 72 -1.60 6.97 -6.62
N ASN A 73 -1.96 8.00 -5.85
CA ASN A 73 -1.11 8.54 -4.79
C ASN A 73 -0.84 7.48 -3.71
N ALA A 74 0.35 7.46 -3.12
CA ALA A 74 0.69 6.50 -2.06
C ALA A 74 -0.05 6.85 -0.76
N PRO A 75 -0.83 5.92 -0.19
CA PRO A 75 -1.43 6.14 1.12
C PRO A 75 -0.38 6.11 2.23
N THR A 76 -0.60 6.86 3.31
CA THR A 76 0.27 6.81 4.48
C THR A 76 0.29 5.42 5.13
N SER A 77 1.46 5.00 5.64
CA SER A 77 1.61 3.82 6.50
C SER A 77 1.40 4.12 7.98
N ILE A 78 1.42 5.41 8.38
CA ILE A 78 1.18 5.82 9.77
C ILE A 78 -0.30 5.62 10.09
N ASN A 79 -0.59 4.97 11.22
CA ASN A 79 -1.92 4.54 11.65
C ASN A 79 -2.63 3.56 10.69
N ALA A 80 -1.94 3.05 9.67
CA ALA A 80 -2.53 2.12 8.72
C ALA A 80 -2.91 0.76 9.33
N VAL A 81 -2.36 0.43 10.50
CA VAL A 81 -2.69 -0.81 11.27
C VAL A 81 -4.16 -0.89 11.69
N PHE A 82 -4.86 0.23 11.78
CA PHE A 82 -6.26 0.27 12.21
C PHE A 82 -7.26 -0.04 11.10
N PHE A 83 -6.84 -0.12 9.85
CA PHE A 83 -7.72 -0.33 8.70
C PHE A 83 -8.05 -1.78 8.43
N ASP A 84 -9.32 -2.04 8.08
CA ASP A 84 -9.79 -3.37 7.68
C ASP A 84 -9.13 -3.85 6.39
N ARG A 85 -9.13 -3.01 5.37
CA ARG A 85 -8.45 -3.22 4.08
C ARG A 85 -7.59 -2.02 3.75
N THR A 86 -6.48 -2.24 3.06
CA THR A 86 -5.55 -1.19 2.66
C THR A 86 -5.42 -1.10 1.14
N PHE A 87 -4.59 -0.20 0.62
CA PHE A 87 -4.72 0.48 -0.66
C PHE A 87 -6.02 1.29 -0.76
N TRP A 88 -6.13 2.15 -1.78
CA TRP A 88 -7.33 2.97 -1.99
C TRP A 88 -8.56 2.15 -2.40
N ASP A 89 -8.36 1.05 -3.12
CA ASP A 89 -9.41 0.14 -3.61
C ASP A 89 -9.67 -1.06 -2.69
N GLY A 90 -9.03 -1.12 -1.53
CA GLY A 90 -9.23 -2.20 -0.58
C GLY A 90 -8.73 -3.58 -1.03
N ARG A 91 -7.93 -3.68 -2.12
CA ARG A 91 -7.45 -4.98 -2.63
C ARG A 91 -6.51 -5.71 -1.68
N ALA A 92 -5.82 -4.99 -0.79
CA ALA A 92 -5.07 -5.61 0.30
C ALA A 92 -6.05 -6.07 1.39
N ASN A 93 -6.34 -7.36 1.37
CA ASN A 93 -7.40 -8.01 2.12
C ASN A 93 -7.10 -8.02 3.63
N ASN A 94 -8.15 -8.02 4.45
CA ASN A 94 -8.04 -8.18 5.90
C ASN A 94 -7.33 -9.49 6.30
N TYR A 95 -7.52 -10.55 5.51
CA TYR A 95 -6.85 -11.82 5.71
C TYR A 95 -5.55 -11.88 4.89
N PHE A 96 -4.42 -12.11 5.55
CA PHE A 96 -3.16 -12.36 4.86
C PHE A 96 -2.98 -13.86 4.61
N ASN A 97 -2.72 -14.24 3.36
CA ASN A 97 -2.55 -15.63 2.93
C ASN A 97 -1.07 -16.08 2.83
N GLY A 98 -0.12 -15.19 3.19
CA GLY A 98 1.32 -15.46 3.13
C GLY A 98 1.97 -15.30 1.76
N VAL A 99 1.20 -15.02 0.70
CA VAL A 99 1.68 -15.03 -0.69
C VAL A 99 1.41 -13.73 -1.44
N ASN A 100 0.17 -13.23 -1.38
CA ASN A 100 -0.28 -12.10 -2.19
C ASN A 100 -1.34 -11.25 -1.47
N PRO A 101 -1.70 -10.06 -2.01
CA PRO A 101 -2.65 -9.14 -1.37
C PRO A 101 -4.09 -9.66 -1.25
N PHE A 102 -4.48 -10.68 -2.00
CA PHE A 102 -5.88 -11.04 -2.21
C PHE A 102 -6.50 -11.92 -1.11
N GLY A 103 -5.69 -12.33 -0.11
CA GLY A 103 -6.17 -12.99 1.10
C GLY A 103 -6.93 -14.28 0.82
N ASP A 104 -8.16 -14.35 1.31
CA ASP A 104 -9.07 -15.49 1.16
C ASP A 104 -9.67 -15.63 -0.25
N LEU A 105 -9.60 -14.58 -1.07
CA LEU A 105 -9.99 -14.63 -2.49
C LEU A 105 -9.07 -15.53 -3.32
N ASP A 106 -7.83 -15.81 -2.86
CA ASP A 106 -6.95 -16.80 -3.49
C ASP A 106 -6.98 -18.15 -2.74
N PRO A 107 -7.83 -19.10 -3.15
CA PRO A 107 -7.92 -20.40 -2.49
C PRO A 107 -6.67 -21.27 -2.70
N ASP A 108 -5.82 -20.93 -3.68
CA ASP A 108 -4.63 -21.70 -4.06
C ASP A 108 -3.36 -21.21 -3.39
N ALA A 109 -3.40 -20.08 -2.69
CA ALA A 109 -2.25 -19.56 -1.95
C ALA A 109 -1.74 -20.58 -0.93
N ARG A 110 -0.44 -20.90 -0.99
CA ARG A 110 0.21 -21.86 -0.09
C ARG A 110 1.60 -21.37 0.28
N VAL A 111 1.93 -21.54 1.53
CA VAL A 111 3.29 -21.42 2.05
C VAL A 111 3.85 -22.80 2.39
N LEU A 112 5.14 -22.90 2.55
CA LEU A 112 5.83 -24.16 2.84
C LEU A 112 6.07 -24.31 4.34
N LYS A 113 5.68 -25.45 4.89
CA LYS A 113 5.87 -25.78 6.30
C LYS A 113 6.56 -27.14 6.42
N VAL A 114 7.53 -27.26 7.32
CA VAL A 114 8.12 -28.56 7.66
C VAL A 114 7.21 -29.28 8.64
N ASP A 115 6.81 -30.52 8.33
CA ASP A 115 6.04 -31.37 9.23
C ASP A 115 6.94 -32.05 10.29
N ALA A 116 6.32 -32.78 11.23
CA ALA A 116 7.01 -33.49 12.29
C ALA A 116 8.00 -34.58 11.79
N SER A 117 7.88 -35.00 10.53
CA SER A 117 8.79 -35.94 9.88
C SER A 117 9.93 -35.27 9.11
N GLY A 118 10.00 -33.95 9.12
CA GLY A 118 11.01 -33.17 8.41
C GLY A 118 10.70 -32.91 6.93
N ARG A 119 9.51 -33.29 6.43
CA ARG A 119 9.12 -33.11 5.02
C ARG A 119 8.42 -31.80 4.79
N LEU A 120 8.66 -31.19 3.62
CA LEU A 120 7.97 -29.97 3.19
C LEU A 120 6.50 -30.28 2.83
N GLN A 121 5.60 -29.49 3.42
CA GLN A 121 4.17 -29.49 3.16
C GLN A 121 3.75 -28.13 2.63
N ARG A 122 2.86 -28.11 1.64
CA ARG A 122 2.19 -26.88 1.18
C ARG A 122 0.93 -26.66 2.02
N VAL A 123 0.94 -25.61 2.85
CA VAL A 123 -0.16 -25.33 3.77
C VAL A 123 -0.84 -24.01 3.44
N ARG A 124 -2.15 -23.94 3.62
CA ARG A 124 -2.91 -22.70 3.56
C ARG A 124 -2.84 -22.01 4.92
N ILE A 125 -2.61 -20.73 4.91
CA ILE A 125 -2.75 -19.86 6.08
C ILE A 125 -3.70 -18.72 5.76
N LEU A 126 -4.42 -18.24 6.77
CA LEU A 126 -5.23 -17.02 6.70
C LEU A 126 -5.11 -16.32 8.05
N LEU A 127 -4.39 -15.21 8.08
CA LEU A 127 -4.17 -14.41 9.28
C LEU A 127 -5.11 -13.21 9.23
N ARG A 128 -6.05 -13.14 10.15
CA ARG A 128 -7.04 -12.07 10.26
C ARG A 128 -6.39 -10.78 10.78
N ASN A 129 -6.97 -9.62 10.44
CA ASN A 129 -6.50 -8.28 10.81
C ASN A 129 -5.04 -8.04 10.36
N ALA A 130 -4.70 -8.52 9.19
CA ALA A 130 -3.34 -8.49 8.63
C ALA A 130 -3.30 -7.78 7.25
N SER A 131 -4.15 -6.78 7.06
CA SER A 131 -4.22 -6.01 5.80
C SER A 131 -2.90 -5.31 5.45
N LEU A 132 -2.09 -4.93 6.44
CA LEU A 132 -0.74 -4.39 6.20
C LEU A 132 0.22 -5.44 5.64
N ALA A 133 0.15 -6.69 6.11
CA ALA A 133 0.93 -7.78 5.53
C ALA A 133 0.50 -8.08 4.09
N SER A 134 -0.82 -8.07 3.85
CA SER A 134 -1.39 -8.18 2.50
C SER A 134 -0.91 -7.03 1.60
N GLN A 135 -0.90 -5.79 2.09
CA GLN A 135 -0.41 -4.63 1.33
C GLN A 135 1.09 -4.75 1.03
N ALA A 136 1.90 -5.15 2.01
CA ALA A 136 3.35 -5.18 1.88
C ALA A 136 3.84 -6.12 0.76
N VAL A 137 3.09 -7.16 0.44
CA VAL A 137 3.45 -8.11 -0.61
C VAL A 137 2.97 -7.71 -2.02
N GLY A 138 2.22 -6.63 -2.16
CA GLY A 138 1.76 -6.13 -3.46
C GLY A 138 2.88 -5.47 -4.29
N PRO A 139 3.50 -4.38 -3.81
CA PRO A 139 4.46 -3.58 -4.58
C PRO A 139 5.70 -4.35 -5.04
N VAL A 140 6.17 -5.30 -4.24
CA VAL A 140 7.41 -6.05 -4.49
C VAL A 140 7.39 -6.82 -5.81
N ASN A 141 6.22 -7.27 -6.26
CA ASN A 141 6.03 -7.96 -7.53
C ASN A 141 5.36 -7.08 -8.61
N SER A 142 5.09 -5.82 -8.33
CA SER A 142 4.52 -4.88 -9.29
C SER A 142 5.59 -4.37 -10.25
N SER A 143 5.41 -4.59 -11.54
CA SER A 143 6.32 -4.11 -12.59
C SER A 143 6.23 -2.59 -12.82
N VAL A 144 5.32 -1.92 -12.16
CA VAL A 144 5.21 -0.46 -12.13
C VAL A 144 5.93 0.11 -10.90
N GLU A 145 5.81 -0.57 -9.75
CA GLU A 145 6.23 -0.01 -8.46
C GLU A 145 7.68 -0.40 -8.08
N MET A 146 7.98 -1.70 -7.94
CA MET A 146 9.24 -2.16 -7.33
C MET A 146 9.90 -3.34 -8.06
N SER A 147 9.30 -3.92 -9.11
CA SER A 147 9.79 -5.13 -9.74
C SER A 147 10.08 -4.99 -11.22
N TRP A 148 11.02 -5.77 -11.70
CA TRP A 148 11.16 -6.09 -13.12
C TRP A 148 10.07 -7.08 -13.54
N ILE A 149 9.63 -7.04 -14.80
CA ILE A 149 8.67 -8.01 -15.36
C ILE A 149 9.22 -9.42 -15.17
N ALA A 150 8.40 -10.33 -14.63
CA ALA A 150 8.69 -11.72 -14.34
C ALA A 150 9.69 -12.00 -13.19
N ARG A 151 10.02 -11.02 -12.35
CA ARG A 151 10.72 -11.27 -11.09
C ARG A 151 9.72 -11.70 -10.01
N GLU A 152 10.05 -12.74 -9.26
CA GLU A 152 9.20 -13.30 -8.21
C GLU A 152 9.77 -13.06 -6.81
N PHE A 153 8.97 -13.27 -5.76
CA PHE A 153 9.40 -13.12 -4.36
C PHE A 153 10.62 -13.96 -3.98
N PRO A 154 10.74 -15.23 -4.40
CA PRO A 154 11.94 -16.02 -4.12
C PRO A 154 13.22 -15.42 -4.71
N ASP A 155 13.14 -14.72 -5.84
CA ASP A 155 14.28 -13.99 -6.42
C ASP A 155 14.71 -12.82 -5.53
N VAL A 156 13.72 -12.09 -5.02
CA VAL A 156 13.98 -10.99 -4.07
C VAL A 156 14.67 -11.51 -2.82
N ALA A 157 14.20 -12.65 -2.28
CA ALA A 157 14.80 -13.30 -1.12
C ALA A 157 16.25 -13.67 -1.36
N ARG A 158 16.51 -14.40 -2.46
CA ARG A 158 17.86 -14.84 -2.86
C ARG A 158 18.83 -13.68 -2.98
N LYS A 159 18.37 -12.55 -3.55
CA LYS A 159 19.14 -11.32 -3.63
C LYS A 159 19.45 -10.77 -2.24
N LEU A 160 18.42 -10.55 -1.41
CA LEU A 160 18.58 -9.92 -0.10
C LEU A 160 19.40 -10.76 0.87
N PHE A 161 19.28 -12.09 0.83
CA PHE A 161 20.08 -12.97 1.69
C PHE A 161 21.58 -12.93 1.39
N SER A 162 21.96 -12.44 0.23
CA SER A 162 23.36 -12.22 -0.17
C SER A 162 23.86 -10.80 0.11
N LEU A 163 23.01 -9.92 0.64
CA LEU A 163 23.33 -8.51 0.86
C LEU A 163 23.31 -8.14 2.34
N ARG A 164 24.12 -7.15 2.68
CA ARG A 164 24.07 -6.49 3.98
C ARG A 164 22.90 -5.51 4.01
N PRO A 165 22.01 -5.56 5.02
CA PRO A 165 20.91 -4.61 5.12
C PRO A 165 21.42 -3.17 5.20
N LEU A 166 20.77 -2.28 4.43
CA LEU A 166 21.04 -0.83 4.40
C LEU A 166 22.50 -0.47 4.07
N ALA A 167 23.28 -1.35 3.40
CA ALA A 167 24.72 -1.19 3.18
C ALA A 167 25.13 0.15 2.57
N LEU A 168 24.26 0.77 1.78
CA LEU A 168 24.48 2.05 1.10
C LEU A 168 23.90 3.26 1.84
N GLN A 169 23.21 3.06 2.97
CA GLN A 169 22.47 4.07 3.69
C GLN A 169 23.13 4.38 5.04
N GLN A 170 23.14 5.63 5.44
CA GLN A 170 23.50 6.00 6.80
C GLN A 170 22.38 5.62 7.75
N VAL A 171 22.76 5.20 8.95
CA VAL A 171 21.85 4.88 10.06
C VAL A 171 22.36 5.63 11.28
N ASP A 172 21.50 6.44 11.91
CA ASP A 172 21.85 7.13 13.14
C ASP A 172 21.99 6.13 14.29
N SER A 173 23.05 6.23 15.07
CA SER A 173 23.28 5.33 16.22
C SER A 173 22.24 5.45 17.33
N THR A 174 21.42 6.51 17.28
CA THR A 174 20.31 6.72 18.21
C THR A 174 18.95 6.36 17.60
N ASP A 175 18.91 5.83 16.37
CA ASP A 175 17.67 5.33 15.76
C ASP A 175 16.98 4.36 16.72
N SER A 176 15.69 4.55 16.92
CA SER A 176 14.93 3.86 17.96
C SER A 176 14.77 2.35 17.72
N VAL A 177 14.93 1.91 16.48
CA VAL A 177 14.82 0.49 16.06
C VAL A 177 16.18 -0.06 15.64
N LEU A 178 16.90 0.66 14.79
CA LEU A 178 18.10 0.18 14.11
C LEU A 178 19.40 0.51 14.84
N GLY A 179 19.39 1.49 15.73
CA GLY A 179 20.60 2.04 16.36
C GLY A 179 21.49 1.02 17.07
N LEU A 180 20.88 -0.05 17.64
CA LEU A 180 21.64 -1.15 18.29
C LEU A 180 22.40 -2.05 17.31
N TRP A 181 22.01 -2.00 16.04
CA TRP A 181 22.52 -2.90 15.00
C TRP A 181 23.31 -2.16 13.92
N VAL A 182 23.49 -0.86 14.07
CA VAL A 182 24.26 -0.08 13.10
C VAL A 182 25.73 -0.56 13.08
N ASP A 183 26.31 -0.64 11.88
CA ASP A 183 27.71 -0.91 11.69
C ASP A 183 28.58 0.21 12.28
N SER A 184 29.79 -0.14 12.72
CA SER A 184 30.73 0.82 13.33
C SER A 184 31.11 2.00 12.42
N SER A 185 30.92 1.87 11.11
CA SER A 185 31.10 2.95 10.13
C SER A 185 29.92 3.93 10.08
N GLY A 186 28.79 3.65 10.77
CA GLY A 186 27.56 4.43 10.68
C GLY A 186 26.77 4.18 9.38
N ARG A 187 27.22 3.22 8.53
CA ARG A 187 26.59 2.92 7.23
C ARG A 187 26.16 1.47 7.17
N GLY A 188 24.85 1.24 7.04
CA GLY A 188 24.26 -0.09 7.06
C GLY A 188 24.21 -0.74 8.43
N LEU A 189 23.68 -1.95 8.48
CA LEU A 189 23.63 -2.74 9.71
C LEU A 189 24.82 -3.71 9.78
N ASP A 190 25.21 -4.07 10.99
CA ASP A 190 26.24 -5.09 11.25
C ASP A 190 25.80 -6.43 10.64
N ALA A 191 26.55 -6.94 9.67
CA ALA A 191 26.18 -8.13 8.91
C ALA A 191 26.10 -9.39 9.77
N GLU A 192 26.93 -9.48 10.84
CA GLU A 192 26.93 -10.62 11.75
C GLU A 192 25.72 -10.62 12.68
N LYS A 193 25.22 -9.44 13.04
CA LYS A 193 24.08 -9.28 13.97
C LYS A 193 22.75 -9.19 13.26
N ALA A 194 22.69 -8.57 12.10
CA ALA A 194 21.44 -8.17 11.45
C ALA A 194 21.34 -8.55 9.96
N GLY A 195 22.06 -9.59 9.50
CA GLY A 195 21.88 -10.13 8.15
C GLY A 195 20.47 -10.70 7.96
N TYR A 196 19.85 -10.48 6.79
CA TYR A 196 18.45 -10.84 6.52
C TYR A 196 18.10 -12.29 6.87
N ALA A 197 18.93 -13.26 6.46
CA ALA A 197 18.68 -14.68 6.77
C ALA A 197 18.75 -14.98 8.28
N ARG A 198 19.60 -14.26 9.03
CA ARG A 198 19.67 -14.36 10.47
C ARG A 198 18.42 -13.79 11.12
N LEU A 199 17.98 -12.61 10.72
CA LEU A 199 16.77 -11.99 11.23
C LEU A 199 15.54 -12.88 11.02
N VAL A 200 15.42 -13.53 9.86
CA VAL A 200 14.36 -14.51 9.61
C VAL A 200 14.42 -15.67 10.60
N ARG A 201 15.61 -16.23 10.86
CA ARG A 201 15.78 -17.36 11.81
C ARG A 201 15.46 -16.97 13.25
N GLU A 202 15.72 -15.75 13.65
CA GLU A 202 15.43 -15.24 14.98
C GLU A 202 13.94 -14.88 15.18
N ALA A 203 13.31 -14.33 14.13
CA ALA A 203 11.92 -13.87 14.20
C ALA A 203 10.88 -14.97 13.96
N PHE A 204 11.20 -15.99 13.18
CA PHE A 204 10.23 -17.00 12.75
C PHE A 204 10.59 -18.40 13.22
N ARG A 205 9.55 -19.20 13.50
CA ARG A 205 9.73 -20.60 13.94
C ARG A 205 10.41 -21.43 12.86
N PRO A 206 11.28 -22.38 13.25
CA PRO A 206 12.05 -23.22 12.30
C PRO A 206 11.20 -23.95 11.26
N GLU A 207 9.99 -24.32 11.59
CA GLU A 207 9.07 -25.01 10.67
C GLU A 207 8.81 -24.25 9.35
N TRP A 208 9.07 -22.93 9.32
CA TRP A 208 8.83 -22.07 8.16
C TRP A 208 10.07 -21.83 7.28
N TRP A 209 11.27 -22.21 7.74
CA TRP A 209 12.52 -21.90 7.03
C TRP A 209 13.62 -22.98 7.09
N SER A 210 13.48 -24.03 7.90
CA SER A 210 14.62 -24.90 8.24
C SER A 210 14.85 -26.08 7.30
N SER A 211 13.97 -26.33 6.33
CA SER A 211 14.15 -27.44 5.40
C SER A 211 15.38 -27.26 4.50
N GLN A 212 16.08 -28.38 4.30
CA GLN A 212 17.18 -28.46 3.34
C GLN A 212 16.72 -28.90 1.93
N GLU A 213 15.42 -29.22 1.78
CA GLU A 213 14.85 -29.57 0.48
C GLU A 213 14.82 -28.33 -0.41
N ILE A 214 15.26 -28.51 -1.67
CA ILE A 214 15.14 -27.50 -2.70
C ILE A 214 13.80 -27.70 -3.43
N THR A 215 13.05 -26.63 -3.56
CA THR A 215 11.76 -26.64 -4.29
C THR A 215 11.97 -26.95 -5.77
N SER A 216 10.89 -27.32 -6.47
CA SER A 216 10.93 -27.54 -7.93
C SER A 216 11.38 -26.29 -8.72
N GLY A 217 11.21 -25.08 -8.13
CA GLY A 217 11.72 -23.82 -8.69
C GLY A 217 13.18 -23.53 -8.38
N GLY A 218 13.91 -24.44 -7.70
CA GLY A 218 15.31 -24.25 -7.37
C GLY A 218 15.58 -23.31 -6.18
N TYR A 219 14.57 -23.08 -5.32
CA TYR A 219 14.68 -22.22 -4.14
C TYR A 219 14.69 -23.03 -2.85
N THR A 220 15.38 -22.51 -1.83
CA THR A 220 15.25 -23.00 -0.46
C THR A 220 13.86 -22.71 0.09
N GLN A 221 13.44 -23.39 1.16
CA GLN A 221 12.18 -23.09 1.85
C GLN A 221 12.13 -21.63 2.31
N MET A 222 13.24 -21.10 2.82
CA MET A 222 13.32 -19.71 3.30
C MET A 222 13.12 -18.71 2.16
N GLU A 223 13.71 -18.93 0.99
CA GLU A 223 13.48 -18.11 -0.20
C GLU A 223 12.04 -18.22 -0.69
N ALA A 224 11.49 -19.42 -0.78
CA ALA A 224 10.13 -19.67 -1.26
C ALA A 224 9.04 -19.06 -0.34
N ASN A 225 9.31 -18.96 0.96
CA ASN A 225 8.41 -18.35 1.94
C ASN A 225 8.67 -16.85 2.18
N PHE A 226 9.49 -16.20 1.37
CA PHE A 226 9.92 -14.84 1.69
C PHE A 226 8.77 -13.83 1.71
N SER A 227 7.73 -14.02 0.91
CA SER A 227 6.52 -13.20 0.98
C SER A 227 5.86 -13.24 2.36
N LEU A 228 5.83 -14.40 3.02
CA LEU A 228 5.34 -14.55 4.39
C LEU A 228 6.16 -13.70 5.37
N PHE A 229 7.49 -13.84 5.32
CA PHE A 229 8.39 -13.11 6.23
C PHE A 229 8.34 -11.61 5.99
N TRP A 230 8.38 -11.20 4.73
CA TRP A 230 8.31 -9.81 4.30
C TRP A 230 7.01 -9.15 4.76
N GLY A 231 5.86 -9.77 4.46
CA GLY A 231 4.56 -9.24 4.82
C GLY A 231 4.40 -9.04 6.32
N LEU A 232 4.71 -10.07 7.11
CA LEU A 232 4.56 -10.01 8.58
C LEU A 232 5.56 -9.04 9.23
N SER A 233 6.81 -8.99 8.77
CA SER A 233 7.81 -8.08 9.33
C SER A 233 7.43 -6.62 9.09
N LEU A 234 6.99 -6.28 7.88
CA LEU A 234 6.54 -4.92 7.57
C LEU A 234 5.24 -4.55 8.31
N MET A 235 4.29 -5.48 8.43
CA MET A 235 3.09 -5.27 9.23
C MET A 235 3.45 -4.93 10.68
N LEU A 236 4.32 -5.72 11.31
CA LEU A 236 4.72 -5.50 12.71
C LEU A 236 5.47 -4.18 12.88
N TYR A 237 6.37 -3.83 11.95
CA TYR A 237 7.02 -2.53 11.98
C TYR A 237 6.01 -1.39 11.84
N GLN A 238 5.16 -1.43 10.83
CA GLN A 238 4.15 -0.38 10.62
C GLN A 238 3.14 -0.28 11.77
N SER A 239 2.90 -1.37 12.51
CA SER A 239 2.04 -1.33 13.70
C SER A 239 2.63 -0.50 14.85
N THR A 240 3.92 -0.21 14.84
CA THR A 240 4.56 0.69 15.79
C THR A 240 4.44 2.17 15.41
N LEU A 241 4.06 2.45 14.15
CA LEU A 241 3.93 3.80 13.63
C LEU A 241 2.56 4.39 13.98
N VAL A 242 2.34 4.62 15.28
CA VAL A 242 1.08 5.16 15.80
C VAL A 242 1.22 6.63 16.17
N SER A 243 0.44 7.46 15.48
CA SER A 243 0.29 8.89 15.71
C SER A 243 -0.91 9.13 16.62
N ASP A 244 -0.65 9.52 17.87
CA ASP A 244 -1.65 9.68 18.95
C ASP A 244 -1.34 10.86 19.88
N GLN A 245 -0.45 11.77 19.46
CA GLN A 245 -0.01 12.93 20.25
C GLN A 245 -0.21 14.28 19.52
N ALA A 246 -1.14 14.32 18.59
CA ALA A 246 -1.54 15.58 17.95
C ALA A 246 -2.18 16.56 18.96
N PRO A 247 -2.22 17.86 18.69
CA PRO A 247 -2.96 18.82 19.52
C PRO A 247 -4.40 18.40 19.79
N TYR A 248 -5.09 17.82 18.82
CA TYR A 248 -6.42 17.25 19.02
C TYR A 248 -6.46 16.17 20.11
N ASP A 249 -5.46 15.31 20.20
CA ASP A 249 -5.42 14.26 21.22
C ASP A 249 -5.28 14.84 22.63
N GLN A 250 -4.52 15.92 22.79
CA GLN A 250 -4.41 16.63 24.07
C GLN A 250 -5.75 17.30 24.43
N PHE A 251 -6.41 17.91 23.44
CA PHE A 251 -7.75 18.48 23.63
C PHE A 251 -8.76 17.41 24.05
N ALA A 252 -8.77 16.25 23.38
CA ALA A 252 -9.65 15.13 23.73
C ALA A 252 -9.37 14.55 25.13
N LYS A 253 -8.12 14.67 25.62
CA LYS A 253 -7.71 14.32 26.99
C LYS A 253 -8.01 15.39 28.03
N GLY A 254 -8.58 16.55 27.63
CA GLY A 254 -9.03 17.60 28.53
C GLY A 254 -8.20 18.87 28.53
N ASP A 255 -7.13 18.99 27.75
CA ASP A 255 -6.42 20.25 27.58
C ASP A 255 -7.18 21.17 26.62
N MET A 256 -8.07 21.97 27.17
CA MET A 256 -8.90 22.88 26.39
C MET A 256 -8.11 23.95 25.63
N ASN A 257 -6.81 24.14 25.93
CA ASN A 257 -5.96 25.12 25.26
C ASN A 257 -5.16 24.52 24.10
N ALA A 258 -5.19 23.20 23.92
CA ALA A 258 -4.46 22.52 22.86
C ALA A 258 -4.96 22.85 21.44
N LEU A 259 -6.23 23.26 21.31
CA LEU A 259 -6.78 23.78 20.07
C LEU A 259 -6.94 25.29 20.13
N THR A 260 -6.63 25.98 19.03
CA THR A 260 -6.95 27.41 18.86
C THR A 260 -8.46 27.64 18.84
N PRO A 261 -8.96 28.84 19.13
CA PRO A 261 -10.39 29.14 18.96
C PRO A 261 -10.91 28.82 17.54
N LYS A 262 -10.10 29.09 16.52
CA LYS A 262 -10.42 28.79 15.12
C LYS A 262 -10.46 27.29 14.85
N ALA A 263 -9.52 26.49 15.38
CA ALA A 263 -9.54 25.04 15.27
C ALA A 263 -10.75 24.41 15.98
N LYS A 264 -11.19 24.96 17.12
CA LYS A 264 -12.42 24.52 17.80
C LYS A 264 -13.66 24.79 16.97
N GLU A 265 -13.74 25.96 16.32
CA GLU A 265 -14.81 26.25 15.38
C GLU A 265 -14.76 25.29 14.18
N GLY A 266 -13.56 25.00 13.65
CA GLY A 266 -13.37 24.00 12.58
C GLY A 266 -13.85 22.62 13.00
N LEU A 267 -13.52 22.17 14.22
CA LEU A 267 -14.01 20.91 14.77
C LEU A 267 -15.54 20.90 14.86
N ARG A 268 -16.15 22.00 15.36
CA ARG A 268 -17.61 22.12 15.43
C ARG A 268 -18.26 22.00 14.06
N ILE A 269 -17.70 22.65 13.04
CA ILE A 269 -18.18 22.56 11.67
C ILE A 269 -18.01 21.12 11.13
N PHE A 270 -16.85 20.50 11.35
CA PHE A 270 -16.55 19.14 10.93
C PHE A 270 -17.56 18.11 11.47
N LEU A 271 -17.94 18.26 12.73
CA LEU A 271 -18.88 17.36 13.42
C LEU A 271 -20.36 17.60 13.05
N ASN A 272 -20.71 18.78 12.57
CA ASN A 272 -22.11 19.18 12.34
C ASN A 272 -22.39 19.54 10.88
N GLU A 273 -22.43 20.84 10.55
CA GLU A 273 -22.87 21.33 9.24
C GLU A 273 -21.93 20.93 8.10
N GLY A 274 -20.66 20.64 8.39
CA GLY A 274 -19.68 20.14 7.42
C GLY A 274 -19.88 18.69 7.02
N LYS A 275 -20.63 17.89 7.81
CA LYS A 275 -20.92 16.47 7.59
C LYS A 275 -19.68 15.57 7.44
N CYS A 276 -18.48 16.09 7.70
CA CYS A 276 -17.23 15.36 7.48
C CYS A 276 -17.17 14.09 8.34
N ILE A 277 -17.78 14.13 9.54
CA ILE A 277 -17.83 13.02 10.49
C ILE A 277 -18.51 11.78 9.92
N ASN A 278 -19.41 11.91 8.94
CA ASN A 278 -20.16 10.79 8.37
C ASN A 278 -19.24 9.78 7.65
N CYS A 279 -18.18 10.26 7.01
CA CYS A 279 -17.17 9.42 6.36
C CYS A 279 -15.84 9.37 7.12
N HIS A 280 -15.57 10.39 7.97
CA HIS A 280 -14.33 10.54 8.72
C HIS A 280 -14.59 10.47 10.22
N GLY A 281 -15.24 9.39 10.66
CA GLY A 281 -15.57 9.11 12.06
C GLY A 281 -14.41 8.49 12.85
N GLY A 282 -14.70 8.25 14.13
CA GLY A 282 -13.79 7.55 15.03
C GLY A 282 -12.46 8.27 15.33
N PRO A 283 -11.58 7.64 16.11
CA PRO A 283 -10.34 8.27 16.60
C PRO A 283 -9.29 8.48 15.51
N GLN A 284 -9.46 7.86 14.36
CA GLN A 284 -8.57 7.99 13.19
C GLN A 284 -9.16 8.91 12.11
N PHE A 285 -10.35 9.46 12.31
CA PHE A 285 -11.06 10.25 11.30
C PHE A 285 -11.16 9.51 9.96
N ALA A 286 -11.68 8.27 10.01
CA ALA A 286 -11.82 7.38 8.85
C ALA A 286 -12.94 6.36 9.07
N GLY A 287 -13.77 6.09 8.05
CA GLY A 287 -14.84 5.09 8.12
C GLY A 287 -14.39 3.64 7.88
N ALA A 288 -13.20 3.43 7.29
CA ALA A 288 -12.73 2.10 6.88
C ALA A 288 -11.92 1.34 7.96
N LEU A 289 -12.11 1.70 9.23
CA LEU A 289 -11.39 1.09 10.35
C LEU A 289 -12.00 -0.28 10.73
N VAL A 290 -11.16 -1.19 11.25
CA VAL A 290 -11.63 -2.49 11.74
C VAL A 290 -12.78 -2.34 12.74
N ASN A 291 -12.68 -1.38 13.68
CA ASN A 291 -13.72 -1.17 14.69
C ASN A 291 -15.01 -0.61 14.11
N GLU A 292 -14.93 0.23 13.07
CA GLU A 292 -16.10 0.80 12.40
C GLU A 292 -16.83 -0.25 11.56
N VAL A 293 -16.09 -1.09 10.82
CA VAL A 293 -16.71 -2.04 9.90
C VAL A 293 -16.90 -3.45 10.48
N ARG A 294 -16.13 -3.86 11.51
CA ARG A 294 -16.24 -5.20 12.13
C ARG A 294 -16.60 -5.17 13.63
N GLY A 295 -16.57 -4.01 14.26
CA GLY A 295 -16.93 -3.86 15.66
C GLY A 295 -18.40 -4.20 15.92
N ALA A 296 -18.72 -4.59 17.15
CA ALA A 296 -20.12 -4.90 17.54
C ALA A 296 -21.06 -3.70 17.46
N ALA A 297 -20.51 -2.48 17.61
CA ALA A 297 -21.23 -1.21 17.45
C ALA A 297 -20.91 -0.53 16.11
N GLY A 298 -20.15 -1.18 15.25
CA GLY A 298 -19.75 -0.64 13.94
C GLY A 298 -20.86 -0.77 12.90
N GLU A 299 -20.74 0.00 11.86
CA GLU A 299 -21.72 0.11 10.76
C GLU A 299 -21.83 -1.20 9.96
N GLY A 300 -20.74 -1.92 9.75
CA GLY A 300 -20.71 -3.17 9.01
C GLY A 300 -19.71 -3.18 7.85
N LEU A 301 -19.40 -4.37 7.35
CA LEU A 301 -18.61 -4.52 6.13
C LEU A 301 -19.41 -4.10 4.88
N ILE A 302 -20.72 -4.28 4.97
CA ILE A 302 -21.69 -3.99 3.93
C ILE A 302 -22.83 -3.23 4.56
N GLU A 303 -23.16 -2.09 3.98
CA GLU A 303 -24.25 -1.23 4.41
C GLU A 303 -25.27 -1.05 3.31
N PHE A 304 -26.51 -0.70 3.70
CA PHE A 304 -27.58 -0.39 2.77
C PHE A 304 -28.11 1.01 3.07
N MET A 305 -27.95 1.93 2.14
CA MET A 305 -28.34 3.32 2.33
C MET A 305 -28.94 3.94 1.06
N PRO A 306 -29.67 5.05 1.20
CA PRO A 306 -30.06 5.89 0.05
C PRO A 306 -28.79 6.46 -0.61
N MET A 307 -28.64 6.23 -1.92
CA MET A 307 -27.62 6.85 -2.75
C MET A 307 -28.24 8.01 -3.55
N ALA A 308 -27.42 8.74 -4.30
CA ALA A 308 -27.91 9.79 -5.19
C ALA A 308 -28.99 9.30 -6.18
N VAL A 309 -28.94 8.00 -6.55
CA VAL A 309 -29.95 7.35 -7.40
C VAL A 309 -30.43 6.05 -6.74
N GLY A 310 -31.51 6.15 -5.93
CA GLY A 310 -32.11 4.99 -5.26
C GLY A 310 -31.21 4.33 -4.20
N ALA A 311 -31.78 3.48 -3.35
CA ALA A 311 -31.02 2.77 -2.33
C ALA A 311 -30.15 1.64 -2.91
N ALA A 312 -29.01 1.40 -2.29
CA ALA A 312 -28.05 0.36 -2.70
C ALA A 312 -27.27 -0.18 -1.52
N PHE A 313 -26.70 -1.38 -1.71
CA PHE A 313 -25.63 -1.90 -0.87
C PHE A 313 -24.29 -1.30 -1.30
N TYR A 314 -23.43 -1.02 -0.35
CA TYR A 314 -22.06 -0.56 -0.59
C TYR A 314 -21.11 -1.11 0.48
N ASP A 315 -19.81 -1.01 0.21
CA ASP A 315 -18.78 -1.48 1.16
C ASP A 315 -18.55 -0.42 2.24
N GLY A 316 -18.76 -0.73 3.50
CA GLY A 316 -18.52 0.17 4.64
C GLY A 316 -17.13 0.78 4.60
N GLY A 317 -17.04 2.11 4.72
CA GLY A 317 -15.80 2.88 4.65
C GLY A 317 -15.24 3.12 3.25
N PHE A 318 -15.98 2.79 2.17
CA PHE A 318 -15.61 3.06 0.77
C PHE A 318 -16.69 3.88 0.08
N TYR A 319 -16.35 5.08 -0.35
CA TYR A 319 -17.30 6.06 -0.88
C TYR A 319 -16.89 6.56 -2.26
N ASN A 320 -17.86 6.61 -3.18
CA ASN A 320 -17.68 7.33 -4.44
C ASN A 320 -18.01 8.82 -4.19
N ILE A 321 -16.99 9.63 -4.17
CA ILE A 321 -17.11 11.07 -3.93
C ILE A 321 -16.94 11.91 -5.20
N GLY A 322 -16.79 11.28 -6.38
CA GLY A 322 -16.76 11.97 -7.67
C GLY A 322 -15.53 12.80 -7.95
N VAL A 323 -14.35 12.37 -7.48
CA VAL A 323 -13.05 13.04 -7.75
C VAL A 323 -12.68 12.95 -9.22
N ARG A 324 -12.94 11.79 -9.86
CA ARG A 324 -12.72 11.51 -11.28
C ARG A 324 -13.94 10.77 -11.86
N PRO A 325 -14.12 10.73 -13.18
CA PRO A 325 -15.10 9.86 -13.80
C PRO A 325 -14.92 8.40 -13.37
N THR A 326 -16.00 7.72 -12.98
CA THR A 326 -15.95 6.29 -12.57
C THR A 326 -15.28 5.39 -13.61
N ALA A 327 -15.40 5.72 -14.91
CA ALA A 327 -14.81 4.92 -15.99
C ALA A 327 -13.27 4.98 -16.02
N GLU A 328 -12.65 5.97 -15.42
CA GLU A 328 -11.20 6.12 -15.39
C GLU A 328 -10.56 5.32 -14.26
N ASP A 329 -11.22 5.27 -13.11
CA ASP A 329 -10.80 4.46 -11.97
C ASP A 329 -12.02 3.94 -11.20
N ILE A 330 -12.24 2.63 -11.31
CA ILE A 330 -13.43 1.97 -10.76
C ILE A 330 -13.32 1.70 -9.25
N GLY A 331 -12.15 1.92 -8.65
CA GLY A 331 -11.95 1.77 -7.21
C GLY A 331 -12.23 0.36 -6.68
N VAL A 332 -12.94 0.26 -5.54
CA VAL A 332 -13.30 -1.03 -4.91
C VAL A 332 -14.27 -1.85 -5.77
N GLY A 333 -14.97 -1.19 -6.72
CA GLY A 333 -15.82 -1.87 -7.71
C GLY A 333 -15.07 -2.76 -8.69
N ALA A 334 -13.73 -2.69 -8.74
CA ALA A 334 -12.92 -3.50 -9.63
C ALA A 334 -13.04 -5.00 -9.33
N SER A 335 -12.76 -5.80 -10.36
CA SER A 335 -12.70 -7.27 -10.27
C SER A 335 -11.36 -7.76 -10.82
N HIS A 336 -10.65 -8.55 -10.03
CA HIS A 336 -9.43 -9.19 -10.49
C HIS A 336 -9.77 -10.39 -11.39
N PRO A 337 -9.14 -10.56 -12.56
CA PRO A 337 -9.48 -11.62 -13.51
C PRO A 337 -9.47 -13.04 -12.92
N LYS A 338 -8.51 -13.33 -12.03
CA LYS A 338 -8.37 -14.64 -11.37
C LYS A 338 -9.17 -14.75 -10.07
N PHE A 339 -9.23 -13.67 -9.28
CA PHE A 339 -9.72 -13.74 -7.89
C PHE A 339 -11.14 -13.19 -7.71
N GLY A 340 -11.70 -12.53 -8.72
CA GLY A 340 -13.05 -11.98 -8.69
C GLY A 340 -13.13 -10.58 -8.05
N PRO A 341 -14.33 -10.16 -7.61
CA PRO A 341 -14.58 -8.80 -7.17
C PRO A 341 -13.82 -8.45 -5.89
N LEU A 342 -13.30 -7.21 -5.83
CA LEU A 342 -12.68 -6.66 -4.63
C LEU A 342 -13.72 -6.26 -3.59
N SER A 343 -14.89 -5.76 -4.04
CA SER A 343 -15.99 -5.32 -3.18
C SER A 343 -16.61 -6.48 -2.41
N TYR A 344 -16.78 -6.30 -1.10
CA TYR A 344 -17.51 -7.24 -0.25
C TYR A 344 -18.98 -7.35 -0.66
N SER A 345 -19.63 -6.24 -1.00
CA SER A 345 -21.02 -6.25 -1.49
C SER A 345 -21.18 -7.08 -2.75
N ARG A 346 -20.23 -7.01 -3.70
CA ARG A 346 -20.24 -7.87 -4.89
C ARG A 346 -19.86 -9.32 -4.61
N GLN A 347 -18.98 -9.55 -3.63
CA GLN A 347 -18.65 -10.92 -3.18
C GLN A 347 -19.88 -11.59 -2.56
N GLU A 348 -20.62 -10.87 -1.71
CA GLU A 348 -21.86 -11.36 -1.12
C GLU A 348 -22.91 -11.64 -2.19
N GLN A 349 -23.07 -10.74 -3.17
CA GLN A 349 -23.96 -10.93 -4.33
C GLN A 349 -23.63 -12.21 -5.12
N GLN A 350 -22.36 -12.66 -5.09
CA GLN A 350 -21.90 -13.90 -5.71
C GLN A 350 -21.92 -15.11 -4.76
N GLY A 351 -22.42 -14.95 -3.53
CA GLY A 351 -22.55 -16.03 -2.55
C GLY A 351 -21.24 -16.41 -1.85
N ARG A 352 -20.25 -15.48 -1.76
CA ARG A 352 -18.97 -15.72 -1.07
C ARG A 352 -19.00 -15.44 0.44
N ASN A 353 -20.07 -14.85 0.95
CA ASN A 353 -20.35 -14.58 2.37
C ASN A 353 -19.22 -13.88 3.15
N PRO A 354 -18.73 -12.71 2.74
CA PRO A 354 -17.75 -11.96 3.52
C PRO A 354 -18.33 -11.35 4.81
N ASP A 355 -19.64 -11.13 4.87
CA ASP A 355 -20.35 -10.64 6.05
C ASP A 355 -21.62 -11.46 6.32
N GLU A 356 -21.61 -12.30 7.35
CA GLU A 356 -22.76 -13.15 7.73
C GLU A 356 -23.98 -12.33 8.23
N ARG A 357 -23.82 -11.03 8.49
CA ARG A 357 -24.89 -10.16 9.00
C ARG A 357 -25.79 -9.61 7.90
N VAL A 358 -25.33 -9.62 6.65
CA VAL A 358 -25.98 -8.96 5.52
C VAL A 358 -26.12 -9.96 4.36
N ILE A 359 -27.28 -9.95 3.71
CA ILE A 359 -27.55 -10.75 2.51
C ILE A 359 -27.77 -9.80 1.34
N VAL A 360 -26.87 -9.84 0.35
CA VAL A 360 -27.01 -9.13 -0.93
C VAL A 360 -27.40 -10.14 -2.01
N ARG A 361 -28.64 -10.02 -2.50
CA ARG A 361 -29.15 -10.93 -3.51
C ARG A 361 -28.60 -10.58 -4.90
N PRO A 362 -28.57 -11.51 -5.88
CA PRO A 362 -28.08 -11.24 -7.23
C PRO A 362 -28.77 -10.07 -7.98
N ARG A 363 -29.98 -9.69 -7.57
CA ARG A 363 -30.74 -8.58 -8.18
C ARG A 363 -30.71 -7.29 -7.37
N ASP A 364 -30.13 -7.31 -6.19
CA ASP A 364 -30.03 -6.12 -5.37
C ASP A 364 -29.04 -5.13 -5.97
N ARG A 365 -29.30 -3.85 -5.83
CA ARG A 365 -28.41 -2.82 -6.34
C ARG A 365 -27.18 -2.71 -5.43
N VAL A 366 -26.00 -2.70 -6.04
CA VAL A 366 -24.71 -2.45 -5.40
C VAL A 366 -24.10 -1.18 -5.98
N ALA A 367 -23.65 -0.26 -5.14
CA ALA A 367 -23.08 1.02 -5.48
C ALA A 367 -21.63 1.12 -4.96
N VAL A 368 -20.69 0.58 -5.74
CA VAL A 368 -19.27 0.48 -5.36
C VAL A 368 -18.33 0.96 -6.48
N ASP A 369 -18.85 1.28 -7.67
CA ASP A 369 -18.03 1.75 -8.78
C ASP A 369 -17.57 3.19 -8.54
N GLY A 370 -16.26 3.41 -8.66
CA GLY A 370 -15.64 4.70 -8.35
C GLY A 370 -15.51 4.98 -6.85
N ALA A 371 -15.77 3.99 -5.98
CA ALA A 371 -15.65 4.15 -4.54
C ALA A 371 -14.24 3.82 -4.06
N PHE A 372 -13.74 4.66 -3.16
CA PHE A 372 -12.41 4.56 -2.57
C PHE A 372 -12.46 4.61 -1.06
N LYS A 373 -11.43 4.05 -0.44
CA LYS A 373 -11.29 3.98 1.01
C LYS A 373 -11.27 5.39 1.64
N SER A 374 -12.12 5.62 2.64
CA SER A 374 -11.98 6.75 3.54
C SER A 374 -10.69 6.60 4.34
N SER A 375 -9.68 7.41 4.02
CA SER A 375 -8.37 7.39 4.66
C SER A 375 -8.37 8.21 5.96
N THR A 376 -7.39 7.94 6.85
CA THR A 376 -7.20 8.76 8.05
C THR A 376 -6.88 10.21 7.68
N LEU A 377 -7.41 11.15 8.48
CA LEU A 377 -7.03 12.56 8.39
C LEU A 377 -5.88 12.90 9.36
N ARG A 378 -5.40 11.96 10.16
CA ARG A 378 -4.24 12.20 11.00
C ARG A 378 -3.00 12.48 10.16
N ASN A 379 -2.25 13.50 10.55
CA ASN A 379 -1.08 14.00 9.83
C ASN A 379 -1.36 14.48 8.40
N ILE A 380 -2.61 14.83 8.10
CA ILE A 380 -3.05 15.21 6.75
C ILE A 380 -2.26 16.43 6.21
N GLU A 381 -1.77 17.31 7.07
CA GLU A 381 -0.87 18.43 6.71
C GLU A 381 0.34 17.96 5.89
N LEU A 382 0.84 16.76 6.17
CA LEU A 382 2.08 16.24 5.62
C LEU A 382 1.92 15.26 4.45
N THR A 383 0.67 14.92 4.09
CA THR A 383 0.38 13.85 3.11
C THR A 383 -0.11 14.35 1.74
N GLY A 384 0.06 15.64 1.46
CA GLY A 384 -0.20 16.16 0.12
C GLY A 384 0.72 15.55 -0.95
N PRO A 385 0.30 15.53 -2.24
CA PRO A 385 -0.98 15.99 -2.75
C PRO A 385 -2.15 15.07 -2.35
N TYR A 386 -3.36 15.59 -2.36
CA TYR A 386 -4.52 14.94 -1.79
C TYR A 386 -5.36 14.18 -2.82
N MET A 387 -6.32 13.38 -2.32
CA MET A 387 -7.16 12.41 -3.00
C MET A 387 -6.39 11.18 -3.51
N HIS A 388 -7.12 10.14 -3.94
CA HIS A 388 -6.52 8.89 -4.40
C HIS A 388 -5.63 9.06 -5.65
N ASN A 389 -5.89 10.09 -6.46
CA ASN A 389 -5.11 10.43 -7.65
C ASN A 389 -4.06 11.54 -7.43
N GLY A 390 -3.97 12.12 -6.22
CA GLY A 390 -3.11 13.26 -5.93
C GLY A 390 -3.49 14.54 -6.67
N GLY A 391 -4.76 14.68 -7.06
CA GLY A 391 -5.22 15.77 -7.93
C GLY A 391 -5.42 17.12 -7.25
N MET A 392 -5.33 17.20 -5.91
CA MET A 392 -5.51 18.43 -5.15
C MET A 392 -4.24 18.78 -4.38
N LYS A 393 -3.79 20.02 -4.49
CA LYS A 393 -2.50 20.45 -3.91
C LYS A 393 -2.60 20.95 -2.47
N SER A 394 -3.80 21.41 -2.03
CA SER A 394 -3.99 22.02 -0.71
C SER A 394 -5.22 21.49 0.00
N LEU A 395 -5.24 21.58 1.33
CA LEU A 395 -6.40 21.24 2.15
C LEU A 395 -7.59 22.17 1.87
N GLU A 396 -7.31 23.40 1.50
CA GLU A 396 -8.36 24.34 1.13
C GLU A 396 -9.08 23.90 -0.15
N GLU A 397 -8.35 23.44 -1.18
CA GLU A 397 -8.95 22.84 -2.39
C GLU A 397 -9.80 21.62 -2.06
N VAL A 398 -9.37 20.78 -1.11
CA VAL A 398 -10.13 19.61 -0.65
C VAL A 398 -11.45 20.02 -0.02
N VAL A 399 -11.45 21.00 0.90
CA VAL A 399 -12.70 21.47 1.52
C VAL A 399 -13.61 22.13 0.48
N GLN A 400 -13.05 22.93 -0.44
CA GLN A 400 -13.79 23.54 -1.55
C GLN A 400 -14.42 22.48 -2.46
N PHE A 401 -13.73 21.36 -2.73
CA PHE A 401 -14.29 20.24 -3.50
C PHE A 401 -15.61 19.75 -2.90
N TYR A 402 -15.67 19.54 -1.58
CA TYR A 402 -16.90 19.12 -0.91
C TYR A 402 -17.97 20.21 -0.92
N THR A 403 -17.61 21.49 -0.85
CA THR A 403 -18.61 22.58 -0.89
C THR A 403 -19.33 22.66 -2.23
N ARG A 404 -18.66 22.32 -3.34
CA ARG A 404 -19.25 22.33 -4.68
C ARG A 404 -19.94 21.04 -5.10
N GLY A 405 -19.79 19.97 -4.30
CA GLY A 405 -20.49 18.71 -4.53
C GLY A 405 -19.90 17.84 -5.60
N ALA A 406 -18.59 17.62 -5.50
CA ALA A 406 -17.75 16.83 -6.42
C ALA A 406 -17.36 17.59 -7.72
N ASP A 407 -16.31 17.09 -8.38
CA ASP A 407 -15.88 17.63 -9.69
C ASP A 407 -16.55 16.88 -10.85
N PHE A 408 -16.86 15.61 -10.68
CA PHE A 408 -17.43 14.75 -11.72
C PHE A 408 -18.77 14.11 -11.30
N GLU A 409 -19.69 14.90 -10.72
CA GLU A 409 -21.00 14.40 -10.28
C GLU A 409 -21.73 13.62 -11.39
N ARG A 410 -21.77 14.15 -12.61
CA ARG A 410 -22.58 13.59 -13.69
C ARG A 410 -22.15 12.20 -14.10
N THR A 411 -20.85 11.93 -14.17
CA THR A 411 -20.28 10.64 -14.57
C THR A 411 -20.23 9.62 -13.43
N ASN A 412 -20.40 10.09 -12.17
CA ASN A 412 -20.45 9.27 -10.97
C ASN A 412 -21.87 9.10 -10.41
N ARG A 413 -22.85 9.82 -10.92
CA ARG A 413 -24.19 9.98 -10.33
C ARG A 413 -24.86 8.67 -9.92
N ARG A 414 -24.58 7.59 -10.63
CA ARG A 414 -25.17 6.29 -10.31
C ARG A 414 -24.79 5.83 -8.90
N ASP A 415 -23.51 5.91 -8.55
CA ASP A 415 -22.96 5.35 -7.33
C ASP A 415 -22.36 6.43 -6.40
N LEU A 416 -22.63 7.72 -6.72
CA LEU A 416 -22.17 8.85 -5.93
C LEU A 416 -22.81 8.83 -4.53
N ASP A 417 -21.98 9.06 -3.54
CA ASP A 417 -22.41 9.20 -2.15
C ASP A 417 -23.28 10.47 -1.97
N PRO A 418 -24.43 10.38 -1.31
CA PRO A 418 -25.36 11.52 -1.18
C PRO A 418 -24.81 12.65 -0.31
N ASP A 419 -23.90 12.36 0.63
CA ASP A 419 -23.32 13.38 1.52
C ASP A 419 -22.34 14.30 0.77
N VAL A 420 -21.85 13.89 -0.39
CA VAL A 420 -21.08 14.75 -1.30
C VAL A 420 -21.98 15.74 -2.09
N GLY A 421 -23.27 15.71 -1.85
CA GLY A 421 -24.27 16.55 -2.53
C GLY A 421 -24.09 18.07 -2.44
N GLY A 422 -22.95 18.53 -1.94
CA GLY A 422 -22.62 19.92 -1.64
C GLY A 422 -22.92 20.26 -0.18
N ILE A 423 -22.12 21.15 0.38
CA ILE A 423 -22.27 21.63 1.75
C ILE A 423 -22.58 23.12 1.68
N PRO A 424 -23.87 23.51 1.55
CA PRO A 424 -24.27 24.88 1.31
C PRO A 424 -23.80 25.86 2.41
N GLU A 425 -23.71 25.38 3.64
CA GLU A 425 -23.29 26.14 4.80
C GLU A 425 -21.83 26.61 4.77
N LEU A 426 -21.00 25.93 3.98
CA LEU A 426 -19.60 26.28 3.75
C LEU A 426 -19.40 27.00 2.41
N GLN A 427 -20.32 26.83 1.47
CA GLN A 427 -20.20 27.40 0.13
C GLN A 427 -20.15 28.95 0.20
N GLY A 428 -19.10 29.52 -0.41
CA GLY A 428 -18.90 30.98 -0.39
C GLY A 428 -18.53 31.57 0.99
N ASN A 429 -18.14 30.70 1.95
CA ASN A 429 -17.73 31.15 3.28
C ASN A 429 -16.25 30.77 3.56
N PRO A 430 -15.30 31.61 3.15
CA PRO A 430 -13.87 31.33 3.30
C PRO A 430 -13.42 31.21 4.77
N GLU A 431 -14.12 31.88 5.70
CA GLU A 431 -13.78 31.81 7.12
C GLU A 431 -14.09 30.41 7.68
N LYS A 432 -15.26 29.84 7.35
CA LYS A 432 -15.60 28.47 7.75
C LYS A 432 -14.69 27.45 7.09
N ILE A 433 -14.39 27.58 5.80
CA ILE A 433 -13.44 26.69 5.09
C ILE A 433 -12.09 26.73 5.80
N SER A 434 -11.57 27.94 6.07
CA SER A 434 -10.30 28.12 6.75
C SER A 434 -10.31 27.61 8.20
N ALA A 435 -11.47 27.60 8.89
CA ALA A 435 -11.59 27.01 10.22
C ALA A 435 -11.49 25.48 10.17
N VAL A 436 -12.13 24.82 9.18
CA VAL A 436 -12.01 23.37 8.99
C VAL A 436 -10.57 22.99 8.66
N VAL A 437 -9.90 23.74 7.79
CA VAL A 437 -8.47 23.53 7.48
C VAL A 437 -7.63 23.68 8.74
N GLU A 438 -7.85 24.74 9.53
CA GLU A 438 -7.14 24.95 10.80
C GLU A 438 -7.32 23.76 11.76
N PHE A 439 -8.52 23.19 11.85
CA PHE A 439 -8.75 21.98 12.63
C PHE A 439 -7.95 20.79 12.09
N MET A 440 -7.94 20.57 10.78
CA MET A 440 -7.18 19.48 10.16
C MET A 440 -5.68 19.58 10.41
N LEU A 441 -5.10 20.79 10.45
CA LEU A 441 -3.70 21.01 10.81
C LEU A 441 -3.40 20.58 12.26
N HIS A 442 -4.39 20.66 13.18
CA HIS A 442 -4.26 20.21 14.56
C HIS A 442 -4.37 18.67 14.73
N LEU A 443 -4.54 17.91 13.63
CA LEU A 443 -4.45 16.45 13.60
C LEU A 443 -3.01 15.95 13.34
N THR A 444 -2.04 16.85 13.20
CA THR A 444 -0.64 16.51 12.95
C THR A 444 0.10 16.28 14.26
N ASP A 445 0.65 15.08 14.42
CA ASP A 445 1.48 14.70 15.55
C ASP A 445 2.88 15.34 15.40
N PRO A 446 3.36 16.09 16.39
CA PRO A 446 4.70 16.68 16.33
C PRO A 446 5.82 15.66 16.16
N ARG A 447 5.66 14.42 16.64
CA ARG A 447 6.65 13.36 16.44
C ARG A 447 6.79 13.01 14.95
N VAL A 448 5.68 12.94 14.21
CA VAL A 448 5.71 12.73 12.76
C VAL A 448 6.35 13.91 12.06
N LYS A 449 5.92 15.13 12.36
CA LYS A 449 6.41 16.36 11.73
C LYS A 449 7.92 16.52 11.87
N TYR A 450 8.47 16.20 13.05
CA TYR A 450 9.89 16.31 13.36
C TYR A 450 10.64 14.98 13.22
N ARG A 451 10.00 13.91 12.76
CA ARG A 451 10.59 12.56 12.59
C ARG A 451 11.23 12.01 13.87
N LYS A 452 10.57 12.24 15.02
CA LYS A 452 10.97 11.69 16.31
C LYS A 452 10.48 10.25 16.44
N ALA A 453 11.14 9.45 17.26
CA ALA A 453 10.71 8.09 17.55
C ALA A 453 9.19 7.98 17.81
N PRO A 454 8.50 6.99 17.22
CA PRO A 454 8.97 5.87 16.39
C PRO A 454 9.06 6.20 14.88
N PHE A 455 9.07 7.47 14.48
CA PHE A 455 9.08 7.94 13.08
C PHE A 455 10.48 8.35 12.59
N ASP A 456 11.51 8.09 13.37
CA ASP A 456 12.90 8.18 12.98
C ASP A 456 13.24 7.11 11.91
N HIS A 457 14.25 7.37 11.08
CA HIS A 457 14.49 6.54 9.90
C HIS A 457 15.94 6.63 9.42
N PRO A 458 16.44 5.59 8.69
CA PRO A 458 17.72 5.66 8.01
C PRO A 458 17.70 6.66 6.85
N GLU A 459 18.86 6.96 6.30
CA GLU A 459 19.02 7.74 5.07
C GLU A 459 18.20 7.14 3.93
N LEU A 460 17.52 8.00 3.16
CA LEU A 460 16.78 7.61 1.95
C LEU A 460 17.24 8.44 0.75
N VAL A 461 17.36 7.79 -0.40
CA VAL A 461 17.60 8.43 -1.68
C VAL A 461 16.33 8.38 -2.51
N LEU A 462 15.77 9.55 -2.79
CA LEU A 462 14.45 9.71 -3.39
C LEU A 462 14.58 10.15 -4.87
N PRO A 463 14.09 9.34 -5.83
CA PRO A 463 14.02 9.77 -7.22
C PRO A 463 12.89 10.79 -7.42
N GLN A 464 13.20 11.91 -8.08
CA GLN A 464 12.27 13.01 -8.35
C GLN A 464 12.47 13.57 -9.75
N GLY A 465 12.02 12.84 -10.76
CA GLY A 465 12.13 13.23 -12.15
C GLY A 465 13.38 12.70 -12.86
N VAL A 466 13.57 13.16 -14.10
CA VAL A 466 14.63 12.73 -15.02
C VAL A 466 15.48 13.92 -15.42
N SER A 467 16.81 13.78 -15.37
CA SER A 467 17.78 14.81 -15.76
C SER A 467 18.20 14.71 -17.23
N GLY A 468 17.88 13.62 -17.93
CA GLY A 468 18.22 13.37 -19.32
C GLY A 468 18.51 11.91 -19.61
N VAL A 469 18.94 11.63 -20.86
CA VAL A 469 19.34 10.30 -21.33
C VAL A 469 20.83 10.31 -21.67
N VAL A 470 21.56 9.29 -21.20
CA VAL A 470 22.99 9.12 -21.48
C VAL A 470 23.23 7.66 -21.86
N ASP A 471 23.86 7.44 -23.02
CA ASP A 471 24.14 6.09 -23.56
C ASP A 471 22.89 5.18 -23.63
N GLY A 472 21.71 5.75 -23.98
CA GLY A 472 20.45 5.02 -24.06
C GLY A 472 19.78 4.71 -22.72
N PHE A 473 20.29 5.27 -21.61
CA PHE A 473 19.71 5.10 -20.27
C PHE A 473 19.28 6.45 -19.69
N SER A 474 18.09 6.49 -19.13
CA SER A 474 17.60 7.66 -18.42
C SER A 474 18.35 7.86 -17.09
N ARG A 475 18.58 9.11 -16.72
CA ARG A 475 19.24 9.52 -15.48
C ARG A 475 18.24 10.19 -14.56
N ASP A 476 18.07 9.65 -13.35
CA ASP A 476 17.18 10.23 -12.35
C ASP A 476 17.77 11.51 -11.74
N ILE A 477 16.90 12.42 -11.36
CA ILE A 477 17.20 13.46 -10.37
C ILE A 477 16.96 12.82 -9.02
N LEU A 478 17.98 12.80 -8.17
CA LEU A 478 17.92 12.20 -6.84
C LEU A 478 18.05 13.26 -5.75
N TYR A 479 17.29 13.08 -4.68
CA TYR A 479 17.34 13.89 -3.48
C TYR A 479 17.70 13.02 -2.28
N LEU A 480 18.47 13.58 -1.36
CA LEU A 480 18.88 12.92 -0.13
C LEU A 480 17.97 13.34 1.02
N LEU A 481 17.29 12.36 1.64
CA LEU A 481 16.66 12.52 2.92
C LEU A 481 17.61 11.96 3.99
N PRO A 482 18.23 12.82 4.83
CA PRO A 482 19.23 12.38 5.80
C PRO A 482 18.64 11.46 6.86
N ALA A 483 19.45 10.53 7.37
CA ALA A 483 19.13 9.74 8.54
C ALA A 483 18.79 10.64 9.74
N VAL A 484 17.85 10.22 10.55
CA VAL A 484 17.52 10.87 11.84
C VAL A 484 17.36 9.82 12.91
N GLY A 485 17.85 10.12 14.11
CA GLY A 485 17.69 9.30 15.29
C GLY A 485 16.44 9.67 16.10
N ARG A 486 16.29 9.05 17.28
CA ARG A 486 15.09 9.14 18.14
C ARG A 486 14.62 10.55 18.49
N ASP A 487 15.53 11.50 18.55
CA ASP A 487 15.22 12.89 18.93
C ASP A 487 14.68 13.72 17.75
N GLY A 488 14.71 13.12 16.55
CA GLY A 488 14.18 13.72 15.33
C GLY A 488 15.13 14.71 14.67
N GLY A 489 14.59 15.45 13.70
CA GLY A 489 15.34 16.43 12.89
C GLY A 489 14.51 17.66 12.54
N ALA A 490 14.90 18.35 11.48
CA ALA A 490 14.14 19.47 10.95
C ALA A 490 12.71 19.01 10.55
N PRO A 491 11.68 19.85 10.69
CA PRO A 491 10.33 19.48 10.33
C PRO A 491 10.22 19.21 8.84
N PHE A 492 9.35 18.27 8.45
CA PHE A 492 8.92 18.19 7.06
C PHE A 492 8.13 19.44 6.68
N GLY A 493 8.42 19.99 5.50
CA GLY A 493 7.56 20.96 4.85
C GLY A 493 6.32 20.31 4.25
N THR A 494 5.33 21.13 3.96
CA THR A 494 4.13 20.67 3.25
C THR A 494 4.39 20.50 1.75
N PHE A 495 3.47 19.82 1.05
CA PHE A 495 3.53 19.74 -0.41
C PHE A 495 3.42 21.15 -1.05
N GLU A 496 2.60 22.04 -0.49
CA GLU A 496 2.49 23.43 -0.94
C GLU A 496 3.81 24.20 -0.77
N ASP A 497 4.51 23.98 0.35
CA ASP A 497 5.85 24.57 0.56
C ASP A 497 6.82 24.09 -0.51
N ALA A 498 6.81 22.80 -0.83
CA ALA A 498 7.65 22.23 -1.87
C ALA A 498 7.34 22.81 -3.27
N LEU A 499 6.07 23.06 -3.59
CA LEU A 499 5.66 23.72 -4.84
C LEU A 499 6.09 25.19 -4.88
N LYS A 500 6.05 25.88 -3.75
CA LYS A 500 6.33 27.32 -3.67
C LYS A 500 7.81 27.66 -3.56
N TYR A 501 8.54 26.89 -2.77
CA TYR A 501 9.93 27.17 -2.41
C TYR A 501 10.93 26.15 -2.98
N GLY A 502 10.44 25.11 -3.65
CA GLY A 502 11.23 23.97 -4.11
C GLY A 502 11.35 22.87 -3.06
N PHE A 503 11.85 21.73 -3.48
CA PHE A 503 12.03 20.57 -2.61
C PHE A 503 13.09 20.88 -1.53
N PRO A 504 12.80 20.72 -0.24
CA PRO A 504 13.69 21.16 0.85
C PRO A 504 14.89 20.22 1.08
N LEU A 505 15.09 19.23 0.21
CA LEU A 505 16.15 18.23 0.32
C LEU A 505 17.34 18.56 -0.57
N GLU A 506 18.52 18.10 -0.18
CA GLU A 506 19.73 18.23 -0.98
C GLU A 506 19.62 17.40 -2.25
N ARG A 507 19.81 18.03 -3.41
CA ARG A 507 19.92 17.35 -4.68
C ARG A 507 21.31 16.74 -4.82
N LEU A 508 21.37 15.41 -5.00
CA LEU A 508 22.65 14.73 -5.20
C LEU A 508 23.26 15.10 -6.55
N ASN A 509 24.54 15.44 -6.53
CA ASN A 509 25.32 15.64 -7.75
C ASN A 509 25.57 14.30 -8.44
N GLN A 510 25.66 14.30 -9.79
CA GLN A 510 25.90 13.08 -10.57
C GLN A 510 27.16 12.30 -10.16
N THR A 511 28.17 12.95 -9.59
CA THR A 511 29.37 12.34 -9.03
C THR A 511 29.17 11.65 -7.68
N GLN A 512 28.14 12.02 -6.93
CA GLN A 512 27.75 11.38 -5.66
C GLN A 512 26.82 10.17 -5.88
N MET A 513 26.35 10.00 -7.10
CA MET A 513 25.47 8.90 -7.49
C MET A 513 26.27 7.61 -7.67
N ILE A 514 26.57 6.94 -6.59
CA ILE A 514 26.90 5.51 -6.61
C ILE A 514 25.57 4.76 -6.69
N ALA A 515 24.88 4.88 -7.80
CA ALA A 515 23.73 4.04 -8.06
C ALA A 515 23.95 3.34 -9.40
N PRO A 516 24.19 2.05 -9.38
CA PRO A 516 24.39 1.24 -10.56
C PRO A 516 23.10 0.90 -11.30
N GLU A 517 21.99 1.53 -10.98
CA GLU A 517 20.69 1.18 -11.57
C GLU A 517 20.60 1.41 -13.09
N SER A 518 21.53 2.15 -13.69
CA SER A 518 21.40 2.53 -15.09
C SER A 518 22.46 2.00 -16.04
N THR A 519 23.50 1.32 -15.58
CA THR A 519 24.65 1.10 -16.49
C THR A 519 24.87 -0.33 -16.95
N GLY A 520 24.18 -1.36 -16.45
CA GLY A 520 24.55 -2.74 -16.84
C GLY A 520 26.05 -3.07 -16.68
N ARG A 521 26.86 -2.11 -16.17
CA ARG A 521 28.27 -2.31 -15.91
C ARG A 521 28.47 -2.97 -14.56
N ARG A 522 29.14 -4.10 -14.58
CA ARG A 522 29.65 -4.80 -13.41
C ARG A 522 30.33 -3.81 -12.47
N MET A 523 29.77 -3.59 -11.29
CA MET A 523 30.58 -3.08 -10.17
C MET A 523 31.55 -4.18 -9.78
N GLN A 524 32.82 -3.84 -9.72
CA GLN A 524 33.79 -4.74 -9.09
C GLN A 524 33.43 -4.82 -7.59
N PRO A 525 33.49 -6.01 -6.96
CA PRO A 525 33.28 -6.12 -5.53
C PRO A 525 34.28 -5.19 -4.83
N VAL A 526 33.80 -4.48 -3.81
CA VAL A 526 34.67 -3.69 -2.93
C VAL A 526 35.67 -4.70 -2.31
N ALA A 527 36.94 -4.52 -2.62
CA ALA A 527 37.98 -5.42 -2.17
C ALA A 527 37.99 -5.41 -0.63
N GLY A 528 37.65 -6.55 -0.02
CA GLY A 528 37.73 -6.74 1.42
C GLY A 528 36.48 -7.29 2.13
N GLU A 529 35.35 -7.49 1.46
CA GLU A 529 34.21 -8.16 2.12
C GLU A 529 34.34 -9.69 2.01
N PRO A 530 34.24 -10.45 3.11
CA PRO A 530 34.24 -11.91 3.05
C PRO A 530 32.93 -12.37 2.39
N VAL A 531 33.05 -13.08 1.28
CA VAL A 531 31.97 -13.88 0.71
C VAL A 531 31.61 -14.91 1.77
N ILE A 532 30.41 -14.80 2.36
CA ILE A 532 29.89 -15.86 3.22
C ILE A 532 29.60 -17.06 2.29
N ASP A 533 30.48 -18.01 2.25
CA ASP A 533 30.33 -19.29 1.56
C ASP A 533 29.19 -20.06 2.28
N VAL A 534 27.98 -19.95 1.78
CA VAL A 534 26.88 -20.85 2.10
C VAL A 534 27.15 -22.11 1.31
N GLY A 535 27.99 -22.98 1.85
CA GLY A 535 28.48 -24.21 1.25
C GLY A 535 27.41 -25.00 0.48
N VAL A 536 27.29 -24.74 -0.80
CA VAL A 536 26.63 -25.58 -1.77
C VAL A 536 27.76 -26.35 -2.48
N PRO A 537 27.85 -27.69 -2.37
CA PRO A 537 28.84 -28.44 -3.09
C PRO A 537 28.64 -28.26 -4.61
N PRO A 538 29.70 -28.15 -5.40
CA PRO A 538 29.59 -28.03 -6.84
C PRO A 538 29.01 -29.31 -7.42
N GLY A 539 27.71 -29.28 -7.77
CA GLY A 539 27.09 -30.26 -8.63
C GLY A 539 27.46 -29.95 -10.07
N ASP A 540 27.88 -30.99 -10.82
CA ASP A 540 28.27 -30.94 -12.22
C ASP A 540 27.25 -30.15 -13.08
N VAL A 541 27.58 -28.93 -13.41
CA VAL A 541 26.84 -28.12 -14.38
C VAL A 541 27.27 -28.55 -15.76
N LYS A 542 26.41 -29.28 -16.48
CA LYS A 542 26.59 -29.50 -17.92
C LYS A 542 26.55 -28.14 -18.63
N PRO A 543 27.44 -27.88 -19.59
CA PRO A 543 27.45 -26.64 -20.34
C PRO A 543 26.15 -26.49 -21.15
N PRO A 544 25.66 -25.25 -21.34
CA PRO A 544 24.44 -24.99 -22.10
C PRO A 544 24.60 -25.44 -23.55
N VAL A 545 23.60 -26.13 -24.07
CA VAL A 545 23.50 -26.50 -25.49
C VAL A 545 23.35 -25.21 -26.28
N VAL A 546 24.30 -24.93 -27.15
CA VAL A 546 24.22 -23.84 -28.13
C VAL A 546 23.18 -24.22 -29.17
N ILE A 547 22.06 -23.52 -29.24
CA ILE A 547 21.08 -23.66 -30.31
C ILE A 547 21.49 -22.73 -31.45
N ASP A 548 21.71 -23.28 -32.62
CA ASP A 548 22.02 -22.58 -33.86
C ASP A 548 20.77 -21.78 -34.33
N PRO A 549 20.88 -20.47 -34.62
CA PRO A 549 19.77 -19.63 -35.01
C PRO A 549 19.28 -19.82 -36.46
N ALA A 550 19.69 -20.87 -37.17
CA ALA A 550 19.38 -21.07 -38.60
C ALA A 550 18.39 -22.21 -38.89
N ALA A 551 17.60 -22.72 -37.94
CA ALA A 551 16.59 -23.75 -38.20
C ALA A 551 15.18 -23.13 -38.35
N GLU A 552 14.59 -23.30 -39.53
CA GLU A 552 13.19 -22.88 -39.85
C GLU A 552 12.15 -23.65 -39.01
N PRO A 553 10.97 -23.04 -38.74
CA PRO A 553 9.93 -23.66 -37.92
C PRO A 553 9.14 -24.71 -38.73
N VAL A 554 9.10 -25.91 -38.20
CA VAL A 554 8.21 -26.99 -38.70
C VAL A 554 6.80 -26.73 -38.14
N ALA A 555 5.85 -26.59 -39.02
CA ALA A 555 4.43 -26.44 -38.72
C ALA A 555 3.88 -27.72 -38.05
N ALA A 556 3.19 -27.60 -36.95
CA ALA A 556 2.42 -28.65 -36.30
C ALA A 556 0.93 -28.47 -36.61
N ASP A 557 0.34 -29.52 -37.14
CA ASP A 557 -1.05 -29.69 -37.53
C ASP A 557 -1.98 -29.83 -36.29
N PRO A 558 -3.17 -29.24 -36.22
CA PRO A 558 -4.07 -29.36 -35.09
C PRO A 558 -4.95 -30.61 -35.23
N ALA A 559 -4.77 -31.57 -34.33
CA ALA A 559 -5.70 -32.69 -34.19
C ALA A 559 -6.86 -32.34 -33.26
N VAL A 560 -8.05 -32.36 -33.82
CA VAL A 560 -9.37 -32.32 -33.19
C VAL A 560 -9.55 -33.54 -32.29
N VAL A 561 -9.99 -33.34 -31.03
CA VAL A 561 -10.53 -34.41 -30.17
C VAL A 561 -11.91 -33.98 -29.64
N ASP A 562 -12.88 -34.77 -29.99
CA ASP A 562 -14.32 -34.68 -29.68
C ASP A 562 -14.59 -35.17 -28.22
N PRO A 563 -15.51 -34.57 -27.44
CA PRO A 563 -15.88 -35.05 -26.12
C PRO A 563 -17.17 -35.84 -26.13
N ALA A 564 -17.14 -37.11 -25.76
CA ALA A 564 -18.36 -37.82 -25.36
C ALA A 564 -18.07 -38.96 -24.37
N ALA A 565 -18.84 -38.90 -23.27
CA ALA A 565 -19.36 -39.97 -22.42
C ALA A 565 -18.46 -40.75 -21.48
N ALA A 566 -18.69 -40.58 -20.17
CA ALA A 566 -18.92 -41.70 -19.24
C ALA A 566 -19.66 -41.23 -17.98
N ASP A 567 -20.65 -41.99 -17.64
CA ASP A 567 -21.70 -41.88 -16.59
C ASP A 567 -21.18 -42.24 -15.19
N PRO A 568 -21.82 -41.76 -14.09
CA PRO A 568 -21.34 -41.94 -12.72
C PRO A 568 -21.96 -43.19 -12.06
N ALA A 569 -21.17 -43.93 -11.30
CA ALA A 569 -21.66 -44.94 -10.36
C ALA A 569 -21.29 -44.60 -8.91
N ALA A 570 -22.31 -44.63 -8.09
CA ALA A 570 -22.39 -44.37 -6.67
C ALA A 570 -21.48 -45.28 -5.81
N VAL A 571 -20.95 -44.75 -4.70
CA VAL A 571 -20.67 -45.50 -3.48
C VAL A 571 -20.97 -44.62 -2.24
N ASP A 572 -21.71 -45.20 -1.31
CA ASP A 572 -22.31 -44.68 -0.10
C ASP A 572 -21.28 -44.46 1.04
N PRO A 573 -21.53 -43.56 2.03
CA PRO A 573 -20.56 -43.19 3.06
C PRO A 573 -20.69 -44.02 4.33
N ALA A 574 -19.55 -44.44 4.89
CA ALA A 574 -19.50 -44.98 6.26
C ALA A 574 -18.88 -43.97 7.24
N VAL A 575 -19.61 -43.70 8.26
CA VAL A 575 -19.41 -42.92 9.49
C VAL A 575 -18.06 -43.21 10.17
N ALA A 576 -17.35 -42.15 10.56
CA ALA A 576 -16.44 -42.15 11.71
C ALA A 576 -16.42 -40.75 12.36
N ASP A 577 -16.76 -40.74 13.64
CA ASP A 577 -16.87 -39.63 14.56
C ASP A 577 -15.47 -39.03 14.90
N PRO A 578 -15.25 -37.72 14.90
CA PRO A 578 -14.00 -37.14 15.42
C PRO A 578 -14.20 -36.67 16.87
N ALA A 579 -13.37 -37.17 17.74
CA ALA A 579 -13.22 -36.73 19.11
C ALA A 579 -12.87 -35.24 19.22
N VAL A 580 -13.62 -34.53 20.03
CA VAL A 580 -13.52 -33.14 20.42
C VAL A 580 -12.22 -32.92 21.22
N ALA A 581 -11.32 -32.05 20.76
CA ALA A 581 -10.27 -31.48 21.57
C ALA A 581 -10.70 -30.07 21.98
N GLU A 582 -10.83 -29.85 23.29
CA GLU A 582 -11.18 -28.56 23.89
C GLU A 582 -10.09 -27.50 23.61
N PRO A 583 -10.48 -26.22 23.38
CA PRO A 583 -9.52 -25.13 23.25
C PRO A 583 -9.05 -24.67 24.63
N VAL A 584 -7.73 -24.58 24.80
CA VAL A 584 -7.09 -23.93 25.94
C VAL A 584 -7.44 -22.46 25.92
N ALA A 585 -8.10 -22.00 26.97
CA ALA A 585 -8.46 -20.61 27.20
C ALA A 585 -7.19 -19.74 27.32
N ALA A 586 -7.09 -18.73 26.48
CA ALA A 586 -6.15 -17.62 26.69
C ALA A 586 -6.81 -16.63 27.65
N ASP A 587 -6.06 -16.20 28.67
CA ASP A 587 -6.48 -15.20 29.65
C ASP A 587 -6.92 -13.89 28.95
N PRO A 588 -8.00 -13.25 29.43
CA PRO A 588 -8.47 -12.00 28.85
C PRO A 588 -7.51 -10.86 29.18
N VAL A 589 -6.93 -10.27 28.16
CA VAL A 589 -6.33 -8.94 28.27
C VAL A 589 -7.44 -7.98 28.63
N VAL A 590 -7.37 -7.42 29.83
CA VAL A 590 -8.29 -6.38 30.31
C VAL A 590 -8.13 -5.17 29.42
N ALA A 591 -9.11 -4.93 28.56
CA ALA A 591 -9.23 -3.69 27.81
C ALA A 591 -9.56 -2.57 28.79
N GLU A 592 -8.74 -1.53 28.83
CA GLU A 592 -9.08 -0.29 29.50
C GLU A 592 -10.36 0.30 28.87
N PRO A 593 -11.25 0.89 29.67
CA PRO A 593 -12.52 1.42 29.16
C PRO A 593 -12.25 2.61 28.23
N LEU A 594 -12.91 2.60 27.09
CA LEU A 594 -12.97 3.71 26.15
C LEU A 594 -13.36 5.01 26.88
N PRO A 595 -12.76 6.15 26.51
CA PRO A 595 -13.17 7.44 27.08
C PRO A 595 -14.63 7.69 26.78
N PRO A 596 -15.37 8.36 27.68
CA PRO A 596 -16.80 8.59 27.55
C PRO A 596 -17.12 9.39 26.30
N LYS A 597 -18.24 9.04 25.66
CA LYS A 597 -18.84 9.87 24.61
C LYS A 597 -18.94 11.29 25.12
N LEU A 598 -18.51 12.27 24.31
CA LEU A 598 -18.63 13.68 24.62
C LEU A 598 -20.07 13.99 25.06
N PRO A 599 -20.28 14.75 26.12
CA PRO A 599 -21.61 15.13 26.56
C PRO A 599 -22.30 15.94 25.45
N ALA A 600 -23.55 15.62 25.17
CA ALA A 600 -24.40 16.42 24.30
C ALA A 600 -24.56 17.82 24.92
N GLY A 601 -23.91 18.80 24.32
CA GLY A 601 -24.00 20.19 24.75
C GLY A 601 -22.68 20.96 24.76
N VAL A 602 -22.01 21.08 23.61
CA VAL A 602 -21.14 22.22 23.29
C VAL A 602 -21.32 22.54 21.80
#